data_4881795823a896be33168ccd4d67b345
#
_entry.id   4881795823a896be33168ccd4d67b345
#
_cell.length_a   1.000
_cell.length_b   1.000
_cell.length_c   1.000
_cell.angle_alpha   90.00
_cell.angle_beta   90.00
_cell.angle_gamma   90.00
#
_symmetry.space_group_name_H-M   'P 1'
#
loop_
_entity.id
_entity.type
_entity.pdbx_description
1 polymer ?
#
loop_
_entity_poly.entity_id
_entity_poly.type
_entity_poly.pdbx_seq_one_letter_code
_entity_poly.pdbx_strand_id
1 'polypeptide(L)'
;MLCVVGFVWFAARPVPETQSKSTDAIVVLTGGRMRLQSGIDLLRAGKGRKLFVSGVNQQVDLDELLRISGNADWASCCTALGHDADNTLGNARETAQWMRQQGFRSLRLVTAWYHMPRSLLELDRAMPEIEIIAHPVFPEETSQEYWWASRSTVVLLASEYGKYLAALLRPVVEPLRSAPALPSAEAEVVQ
;
A
#
# COMPACT_ATOMS: atom_id res chain seq x y z
N MET A 1 -27.45 -8.97 -13.28
CA MET A 1 -26.73 -10.28 -13.21
C MET A 1 -25.22 -10.11 -13.23
N LEU A 2 -24.62 -9.44 -14.20
CA LEU A 2 -23.14 -9.25 -14.29
C LEU A 2 -22.49 -8.67 -13.03
N CYS A 3 -23.10 -7.69 -12.37
CA CYS A 3 -22.56 -7.09 -11.13
C CYS A 3 -22.51 -8.08 -9.96
N VAL A 4 -23.49 -8.98 -9.84
CA VAL A 4 -23.53 -9.98 -8.77
C VAL A 4 -22.46 -11.05 -9.00
N VAL A 5 -22.32 -11.52 -10.23
CA VAL A 5 -21.27 -12.49 -10.60
C VAL A 5 -19.87 -11.88 -10.37
N GLY A 6 -19.68 -10.63 -10.78
CA GLY A 6 -18.44 -9.90 -10.54
C GLY A 6 -18.13 -9.70 -9.06
N PHE A 7 -19.15 -9.42 -8.24
CA PHE A 7 -19.00 -9.30 -6.79
C PHE A 7 -18.60 -10.62 -6.13
N VAL A 8 -19.28 -11.73 -6.47
CA VAL A 8 -18.95 -13.07 -5.94
C VAL A 8 -17.51 -13.44 -6.32
N TRP A 9 -17.14 -13.20 -7.58
CA TRP A 9 -15.76 -13.44 -8.03
C TRP A 9 -14.74 -12.57 -7.26
N PHE A 10 -15.03 -11.28 -7.04
CA PHE A 10 -14.20 -10.38 -6.25
C PHE A 10 -14.02 -10.86 -4.81
N ALA A 11 -15.11 -11.28 -4.16
CA ALA A 11 -15.12 -11.71 -2.77
C ALA A 11 -14.46 -13.11 -2.56
N ALA A 12 -14.59 -14.00 -3.55
CA ALA A 12 -14.05 -15.36 -3.47
C ALA A 12 -12.63 -15.49 -4.04
N ARG A 13 -12.11 -14.45 -4.72
CA ARG A 13 -10.80 -14.52 -5.36
C ARG A 13 -9.69 -14.68 -4.34
N PRO A 14 -8.93 -15.78 -4.35
CA PRO A 14 -7.75 -15.91 -3.51
C PRO A 14 -6.71 -14.88 -3.95
N VAL A 15 -6.13 -14.17 -2.99
CA VAL A 15 -4.97 -13.32 -3.24
C VAL A 15 -3.74 -14.19 -3.04
N PRO A 16 -3.00 -14.54 -4.09
CA PRO A 16 -1.83 -15.39 -3.96
C PRO A 16 -0.76 -14.67 -3.14
N GLU A 17 -0.27 -15.33 -2.11
CA GLU A 17 0.87 -14.90 -1.35
C GLU A 17 2.12 -15.62 -1.82
N THR A 18 3.14 -14.87 -2.24
CA THR A 18 4.45 -15.45 -2.57
C THR A 18 5.40 -15.19 -1.40
N GLN A 19 5.48 -16.14 -0.47
CA GLN A 19 6.23 -15.97 0.79
C GLN A 19 7.75 -16.00 0.65
N SER A 20 8.28 -16.65 -0.37
CA SER A 20 9.72 -16.97 -0.46
C SER A 20 10.59 -15.83 -0.98
N LYS A 21 10.08 -14.95 -1.81
CA LYS A 21 10.89 -13.92 -2.48
C LYS A 21 11.05 -12.68 -1.58
N SER A 22 12.24 -12.17 -1.39
CA SER A 22 12.50 -10.85 -0.80
C SER A 22 12.33 -9.76 -1.86
N THR A 23 11.99 -8.55 -1.40
CA THR A 23 11.79 -7.35 -2.22
C THR A 23 12.69 -6.22 -1.75
N ASP A 24 12.83 -5.14 -2.52
CA ASP A 24 13.56 -3.96 -2.07
C ASP A 24 12.84 -3.26 -0.93
N ALA A 25 11.51 -3.18 -1.00
CA ALA A 25 10.68 -2.52 -0.02
C ALA A 25 9.54 -3.41 0.48
N ILE A 26 9.08 -3.12 1.71
CA ILE A 26 7.78 -3.52 2.24
C ILE A 26 6.95 -2.25 2.33
N VAL A 27 5.74 -2.27 1.80
CA VAL A 27 4.81 -1.13 1.82
C VAL A 27 3.57 -1.53 2.57
N VAL A 28 3.28 -0.81 3.66
CA VAL A 28 2.07 -0.99 4.47
C VAL A 28 1.11 0.14 4.19
N LEU A 29 -0.11 -0.18 3.77
CA LEU A 29 -1.18 0.81 3.70
C LEU A 29 -1.90 0.88 5.05
N THR A 30 -1.98 2.08 5.63
CA THR A 30 -2.59 2.32 6.94
C THR A 30 -4.04 1.87 7.03
N GLY A 31 -4.55 1.70 8.26
CA GLY A 31 -5.93 1.33 8.57
C GLY A 31 -6.13 0.09 9.42
N GLY A 32 -5.11 -0.35 10.19
CA GLY A 32 -5.23 -1.43 11.16
C GLY A 32 -3.90 -1.90 11.73
N ARG A 33 -3.88 -2.22 13.03
CA ARG A 33 -2.68 -2.67 13.76
C ARG A 33 -2.03 -3.89 13.14
N MET A 34 -2.81 -4.87 12.69
CA MET A 34 -2.30 -6.12 12.11
C MET A 34 -1.45 -5.89 10.86
N ARG A 35 -1.77 -4.87 10.05
CA ARG A 35 -1.00 -4.57 8.83
C ARG A 35 0.40 -4.06 9.18
N LEU A 36 0.47 -3.14 10.15
CA LEU A 36 1.74 -2.60 10.60
C LEU A 36 2.61 -3.68 11.25
N GLN A 37 2.02 -4.48 12.14
CA GLN A 37 2.71 -5.60 12.77
C GLN A 37 3.26 -6.57 11.72
N SER A 38 2.43 -6.97 10.75
CA SER A 38 2.85 -7.83 9.65
C SER A 38 4.00 -7.22 8.83
N GLY A 39 3.96 -5.90 8.56
CA GLY A 39 5.05 -5.19 7.88
C GLY A 39 6.37 -5.24 8.66
N ILE A 40 6.31 -5.02 9.97
CA ILE A 40 7.48 -5.08 10.85
C ILE A 40 8.04 -6.51 10.95
N ASP A 41 7.17 -7.51 11.05
CA ASP A 41 7.59 -8.91 11.09
C ASP A 41 8.26 -9.35 9.78
N LEU A 42 7.75 -8.89 8.64
CA LEU A 42 8.38 -9.08 7.34
C LEU A 42 9.75 -8.40 7.25
N LEU A 43 9.88 -7.17 7.77
CA LEU A 43 11.17 -6.47 7.81
C LEU A 43 12.17 -7.23 8.68
N ARG A 44 11.74 -7.70 9.86
CA ARG A 44 12.56 -8.54 10.76
C ARG A 44 12.99 -9.84 10.10
N ALA A 45 12.11 -10.44 9.30
CA ALA A 45 12.40 -11.67 8.54
C ALA A 45 13.26 -11.43 7.29
N GLY A 46 13.74 -10.21 7.04
CA GLY A 46 14.55 -9.87 5.87
C GLY A 46 13.81 -9.99 4.54
N LYS A 47 12.49 -9.85 4.54
CA LYS A 47 11.66 -9.93 3.33
C LYS A 47 11.63 -8.63 2.53
N GLY A 48 12.21 -7.56 3.06
CA GLY A 48 12.46 -6.29 2.39
C GLY A 48 13.59 -5.54 3.08
N ARG A 49 14.20 -4.60 2.39
CA ARG A 49 15.32 -3.79 2.89
C ARG A 49 14.85 -2.58 3.70
N LYS A 50 13.69 -2.02 3.32
CA LYS A 50 13.06 -0.88 3.99
C LYS A 50 11.56 -1.09 4.10
N LEU A 51 10.97 -0.52 5.15
CA LEU A 51 9.54 -0.45 5.38
C LEU A 51 9.04 0.96 5.08
N PHE A 52 7.97 1.08 4.32
CA PHE A 52 7.25 2.33 4.09
C PHE A 52 5.82 2.18 4.56
N VAL A 53 5.35 3.08 5.41
CA VAL A 53 3.98 3.12 5.89
C VAL A 53 3.29 4.32 5.27
N SER A 54 2.38 4.08 4.31
CA SER A 54 1.70 5.12 3.56
C SER A 54 0.35 5.50 4.19
N GLY A 55 -0.01 6.78 4.14
CA GLY A 55 -1.28 7.31 4.66
C GLY A 55 -1.31 7.42 6.19
N VAL A 56 -0.19 7.68 6.81
CA VAL A 56 -0.10 7.91 8.27
C VAL A 56 -0.67 9.29 8.61
N ASN A 57 -1.44 9.37 9.70
CA ASN A 57 -1.91 10.66 10.18
C ASN A 57 -0.72 11.59 10.48
N GLN A 58 -0.83 12.86 10.09
CA GLN A 58 0.23 13.87 10.24
C GLN A 58 0.69 14.08 11.71
N GLN A 59 -0.13 13.70 12.69
CA GLN A 59 0.17 13.83 14.11
C GLN A 59 0.94 12.64 14.68
N VAL A 60 1.08 11.54 13.93
CA VAL A 60 1.77 10.32 14.36
C VAL A 60 3.19 10.35 13.84
N ASP A 61 4.15 10.37 14.74
CA ASP A 61 5.57 10.23 14.42
C ASP A 61 6.03 8.75 14.36
N LEU A 62 7.25 8.55 13.90
CA LEU A 62 7.82 7.22 13.73
C LEU A 62 7.99 6.50 15.07
N ASP A 63 8.45 7.20 16.09
CA ASP A 63 8.74 6.62 17.42
C ASP A 63 7.45 6.15 18.08
N GLU A 64 6.38 6.95 17.98
CA GLU A 64 5.07 6.58 18.49
C GLU A 64 4.53 5.35 17.75
N LEU A 65 4.64 5.31 16.42
CA LEU A 65 4.18 4.21 15.59
C LEU A 65 4.93 2.91 15.92
N LEU A 66 6.25 2.97 16.11
CA LEU A 66 7.08 1.82 16.47
C LEU A 66 6.80 1.34 17.90
N ARG A 67 6.55 2.25 18.83
CA ARG A 67 6.16 1.93 20.21
C ARG A 67 4.82 1.20 20.29
N ILE A 68 3.82 1.66 19.53
CA ILE A 68 2.49 1.00 19.45
C ILE A 68 2.61 -0.41 18.86
N SER A 69 3.62 -0.63 18.02
CA SER A 69 3.87 -1.91 17.33
C SER A 69 4.78 -2.87 18.10
N GLY A 70 4.95 -2.68 19.42
CA GLY A 70 5.69 -3.62 20.27
C GLY A 70 7.19 -3.35 20.37
N ASN A 71 7.60 -2.09 20.45
CA ASN A 71 9.00 -1.66 20.67
C ASN A 71 9.95 -2.11 19.55
N ALA A 72 9.63 -1.71 18.36
CA ALA A 72 10.45 -2.00 17.20
C ALA A 72 11.53 -0.92 16.94
N ASP A 73 12.19 -0.41 18.00
CA ASP A 73 13.21 0.65 17.89
C ASP A 73 14.32 0.31 16.90
N TRP A 74 14.64 -0.98 16.76
CA TRP A 74 15.55 -1.49 15.74
C TRP A 74 15.11 -1.19 14.30
N ALA A 75 13.79 -1.00 14.08
CA ALA A 75 13.23 -0.73 12.75
C ALA A 75 13.32 0.75 12.37
N SER A 76 13.67 1.65 13.28
CA SER A 76 13.77 3.11 13.04
C SER A 76 14.75 3.44 11.91
N CYS A 77 15.85 2.74 11.81
CA CYS A 77 16.84 2.90 10.74
C CYS A 77 16.25 2.73 9.34
N CYS A 78 15.19 1.91 9.22
CA CYS A 78 14.80 1.30 7.95
C CYS A 78 13.31 1.49 7.66
N THR A 79 12.62 2.32 8.45
CA THR A 79 11.20 2.66 8.30
C THR A 79 11.04 4.14 7.91
N ALA A 80 10.18 4.39 6.94
CA ALA A 80 9.77 5.72 6.53
C ALA A 80 8.24 5.85 6.57
N LEU A 81 7.75 7.04 6.88
CA LEU A 81 6.32 7.35 6.92
C LEU A 81 5.93 8.25 5.75
N GLY A 82 4.74 8.02 5.21
CA GLY A 82 4.07 8.89 4.26
C GLY A 82 2.83 9.49 4.89
N HIS A 83 2.66 10.79 4.77
CA HIS A 83 1.60 11.58 5.41
C HIS A 83 0.68 12.31 4.43
N ASP A 84 0.95 12.18 3.11
CA ASP A 84 0.24 12.94 2.08
C ASP A 84 -1.00 12.23 1.53
N ALA A 85 -1.21 10.99 1.93
CA ALA A 85 -2.26 10.15 1.35
C ALA A 85 -3.53 10.11 2.18
N ASP A 86 -4.64 10.63 1.63
CA ASP A 86 -5.98 10.57 2.23
C ASP A 86 -6.82 9.40 1.72
N ASN A 87 -6.38 8.74 0.65
CA ASN A 87 -7.13 7.68 -0.03
C ASN A 87 -6.19 6.76 -0.80
N THR A 88 -6.74 5.69 -1.40
CA THR A 88 -5.91 4.66 -2.08
C THR A 88 -5.14 5.19 -3.28
N LEU A 89 -5.68 6.15 -4.01
CA LEU A 89 -4.97 6.81 -5.10
C LEU A 89 -3.79 7.64 -4.55
N GLY A 90 -4.02 8.35 -3.43
CA GLY A 90 -2.97 9.06 -2.70
C GLY A 90 -1.87 8.11 -2.25
N ASN A 91 -2.24 6.98 -1.61
CA ASN A 91 -1.28 5.94 -1.20
C ASN A 91 -0.44 5.45 -2.39
N ALA A 92 -1.05 5.23 -3.55
CA ALA A 92 -0.33 4.76 -4.72
C ALA A 92 0.68 5.81 -5.24
N ARG A 93 0.28 7.09 -5.28
CA ARG A 93 1.17 8.20 -5.70
C ARG A 93 2.32 8.42 -4.74
N GLU A 94 2.03 8.46 -3.45
CA GLU A 94 3.02 8.64 -2.38
C GLU A 94 4.03 7.48 -2.38
N THR A 95 3.55 6.25 -2.48
CA THR A 95 4.39 5.06 -2.60
C THR A 95 5.27 5.11 -3.85
N ALA A 96 4.69 5.45 -5.01
CA ALA A 96 5.43 5.55 -6.26
C ALA A 96 6.55 6.61 -6.19
N GLN A 97 6.27 7.76 -5.58
CA GLN A 97 7.27 8.81 -5.37
C GLN A 97 8.40 8.30 -4.48
N TRP A 98 8.08 7.67 -3.35
CA TRP A 98 9.06 7.14 -2.43
C TRP A 98 9.91 6.03 -3.07
N MET A 99 9.30 5.09 -3.79
CA MET A 99 10.00 4.02 -4.51
C MET A 99 11.03 4.57 -5.51
N ARG A 100 10.65 5.60 -6.29
CA ARG A 100 11.55 6.26 -7.23
C ARG A 100 12.70 6.97 -6.54
N GLN A 101 12.45 7.67 -5.42
CA GLN A 101 13.50 8.33 -4.63
C GLN A 101 14.51 7.34 -4.06
N GLN A 102 14.07 6.13 -3.71
CA GLN A 102 14.95 5.07 -3.21
C GLN A 102 15.65 4.27 -4.34
N GLY A 103 15.22 4.41 -5.59
CA GLY A 103 15.71 3.62 -6.71
C GLY A 103 15.30 2.14 -6.64
N PHE A 104 14.21 1.83 -5.96
CA PHE A 104 13.72 0.46 -5.76
C PHE A 104 12.92 -0.04 -6.97
N ARG A 105 12.94 -1.36 -7.19
CA ARG A 105 12.32 -2.03 -8.33
C ARG A 105 11.29 -3.08 -7.95
N SER A 106 11.21 -3.43 -6.67
CA SER A 106 10.27 -4.43 -6.17
C SER A 106 9.74 -4.04 -4.80
N LEU A 107 8.45 -4.30 -4.55
CA LEU A 107 7.84 -4.11 -3.25
C LEU A 107 6.94 -5.28 -2.85
N ARG A 108 6.80 -5.48 -1.55
CA ARG A 108 5.79 -6.34 -0.94
C ARG A 108 4.70 -5.45 -0.36
N LEU A 109 3.49 -5.57 -0.90
CA LEU A 109 2.33 -4.78 -0.47
C LEU A 109 1.60 -5.49 0.67
N VAL A 110 1.55 -4.84 1.83
CA VAL A 110 0.82 -5.32 3.02
C VAL A 110 -0.45 -4.50 3.20
N THR A 111 -1.59 -5.14 3.02
CA THR A 111 -2.90 -4.54 3.29
C THR A 111 -3.94 -5.62 3.57
N ALA A 112 -5.16 -5.25 4.00
CA ALA A 112 -6.21 -6.25 4.23
C ALA A 112 -6.61 -6.94 2.92
N TRP A 113 -6.94 -8.22 3.00
CA TRP A 113 -7.31 -9.05 1.85
C TRP A 113 -8.41 -8.45 1.00
N TYR A 114 -9.44 -7.84 1.61
CA TYR A 114 -10.56 -7.20 0.92
C TYR A 114 -10.17 -5.88 0.22
N HIS A 115 -9.11 -5.25 0.68
CA HIS A 115 -8.57 -4.01 0.12
C HIS A 115 -7.51 -4.26 -0.96
N MET A 116 -6.90 -5.44 -0.98
CA MET A 116 -5.79 -5.82 -1.86
C MET A 116 -6.08 -5.59 -3.35
N PRO A 117 -7.25 -6.02 -3.91
CA PRO A 117 -7.49 -5.86 -5.35
C PRO A 117 -7.46 -4.40 -5.83
N ARG A 118 -8.05 -3.49 -5.04
CA ARG A 118 -8.06 -2.07 -5.35
C ARG A 118 -6.68 -1.43 -5.18
N SER A 119 -5.96 -1.83 -4.15
CA SER A 119 -4.60 -1.32 -3.90
C SER A 119 -3.63 -1.74 -4.99
N LEU A 120 -3.67 -2.99 -5.44
CA LEU A 120 -2.87 -3.47 -6.57
C LEU A 120 -3.17 -2.70 -7.86
N LEU A 121 -4.45 -2.47 -8.16
CA LEU A 121 -4.87 -1.72 -9.36
C LEU A 121 -4.29 -0.30 -9.36
N GLU A 122 -4.38 0.42 -8.23
CA GLU A 122 -3.89 1.80 -8.16
C GLU A 122 -2.36 1.88 -8.16
N LEU A 123 -1.69 0.93 -7.50
CA LEU A 123 -0.23 0.87 -7.46
C LEU A 123 0.36 0.47 -8.83
N ASP A 124 -0.22 -0.52 -9.51
CA ASP A 124 0.19 -0.94 -10.84
C ASP A 124 0.09 0.21 -11.86
N ARG A 125 -0.97 1.02 -11.75
CA ARG A 125 -1.13 2.23 -12.57
C ARG A 125 -0.12 3.33 -12.26
N ALA A 126 0.23 3.51 -10.98
CA ALA A 126 1.16 4.56 -10.54
C ALA A 126 2.62 4.23 -10.84
N MET A 127 2.95 2.93 -10.91
CA MET A 127 4.32 2.44 -11.09
C MET A 127 4.33 1.07 -11.81
N PRO A 128 3.95 1.02 -13.09
CA PRO A 128 3.85 -0.23 -13.86
C PRO A 128 5.20 -0.93 -14.02
N GLU A 129 6.30 -0.22 -13.80
CA GLU A 129 7.67 -0.72 -13.86
C GLU A 129 8.12 -1.48 -12.60
N ILE A 130 7.33 -1.45 -11.52
CA ILE A 130 7.68 -2.04 -10.22
C ILE A 130 7.02 -3.42 -10.08
N GLU A 131 7.82 -4.40 -9.68
CA GLU A 131 7.28 -5.72 -9.31
C GLU A 131 6.57 -5.63 -7.95
N ILE A 132 5.28 -5.97 -7.92
CA ILE A 132 4.46 -5.93 -6.71
C ILE A 132 4.11 -7.34 -6.26
N ILE A 133 4.51 -7.71 -5.05
CA ILE A 133 4.15 -8.96 -4.40
C ILE A 133 3.08 -8.68 -3.35
N ALA A 134 1.91 -9.30 -3.49
CA ALA A 134 0.83 -9.15 -2.53
C ALA A 134 1.12 -9.91 -1.22
N HIS A 135 0.85 -9.26 -0.08
CA HIS A 135 0.86 -9.87 1.25
C HIS A 135 -0.44 -9.50 1.98
N PRO A 136 -1.52 -10.26 1.78
CA PRO A 136 -2.80 -9.97 2.40
C PRO A 136 -2.78 -10.25 3.90
N VAL A 137 -3.34 -9.34 4.68
CA VAL A 137 -3.62 -9.53 6.11
C VAL A 137 -5.09 -9.86 6.29
N PHE A 138 -5.39 -10.83 7.14
CA PHE A 138 -6.73 -11.34 7.41
C PHE A 138 -7.15 -10.94 8.83
N PRO A 139 -7.88 -9.81 9.01
CA PRO A 139 -8.40 -9.44 10.31
C PRO A 139 -9.40 -10.48 10.82
N GLU A 140 -9.35 -10.77 12.13
CA GLU A 140 -10.18 -11.82 12.76
C GLU A 140 -11.68 -11.59 12.55
N GLU A 141 -12.10 -10.32 12.49
CA GLU A 141 -13.51 -9.95 12.29
C GLU A 141 -13.99 -10.18 10.85
N THR A 142 -13.07 -10.45 9.89
CA THR A 142 -13.39 -10.58 8.47
C THR A 142 -12.82 -11.87 7.90
N SER A 143 -13.57 -12.97 7.98
CA SER A 143 -13.19 -14.23 7.36
C SER A 143 -13.37 -14.16 5.84
N GLN A 144 -12.34 -14.54 5.08
CA GLN A 144 -12.46 -14.70 3.63
C GLN A 144 -13.23 -15.98 3.27
N GLU A 145 -13.09 -17.04 4.06
CA GLU A 145 -13.72 -18.32 3.80
C GLU A 145 -15.24 -18.27 4.00
N TYR A 146 -15.70 -17.53 5.02
CA TYR A 146 -17.12 -17.43 5.37
C TYR A 146 -17.63 -15.98 5.30
N TRP A 147 -17.16 -15.21 4.31
CA TRP A 147 -17.49 -13.78 4.18
C TRP A 147 -19.00 -13.51 4.12
N TRP A 148 -19.80 -14.45 3.59
CA TRP A 148 -21.26 -14.35 3.50
C TRP A 148 -21.99 -14.56 4.83
N ALA A 149 -21.32 -15.15 5.83
CA ALA A 149 -21.91 -15.44 7.13
C ALA A 149 -22.07 -14.19 8.01
N SER A 150 -21.35 -13.12 7.70
CA SER A 150 -21.37 -11.85 8.45
C SER A 150 -21.90 -10.72 7.59
N ARG A 151 -23.02 -10.10 8.02
CA ARG A 151 -23.59 -8.93 7.33
C ARG A 151 -22.59 -7.77 7.22
N SER A 152 -21.81 -7.52 8.26
CA SER A 152 -20.78 -6.47 8.26
C SER A 152 -19.70 -6.74 7.21
N THR A 153 -19.26 -7.99 7.08
CA THR A 153 -18.29 -8.38 6.06
C THR A 153 -18.85 -8.25 4.65
N VAL A 154 -20.10 -8.64 4.42
CA VAL A 154 -20.78 -8.46 3.12
C VAL A 154 -20.86 -6.99 2.74
N VAL A 155 -21.28 -6.11 3.67
CA VAL A 155 -21.36 -4.67 3.41
C VAL A 155 -19.97 -4.07 3.13
N LEU A 156 -18.96 -4.47 3.88
CA LEU A 156 -17.57 -4.06 3.67
C LEU A 156 -17.09 -4.45 2.27
N LEU A 157 -17.28 -5.71 1.88
CA LEU A 157 -16.89 -6.21 0.56
C LEU A 157 -17.65 -5.53 -0.57
N ALA A 158 -18.96 -5.28 -0.41
CA ALA A 158 -19.74 -4.55 -1.39
C ALA A 158 -19.23 -3.11 -1.57
N SER A 159 -18.87 -2.44 -0.47
CA SER A 159 -18.23 -1.12 -0.50
C SER A 159 -16.89 -1.14 -1.22
N GLU A 160 -16.00 -2.08 -0.90
CA GLU A 160 -14.69 -2.21 -1.55
C GLU A 160 -14.83 -2.59 -3.04
N TYR A 161 -15.79 -3.46 -3.38
CA TYR A 161 -16.10 -3.78 -4.78
C TYR A 161 -16.58 -2.56 -5.56
N GLY A 162 -17.50 -1.75 -4.99
CA GLY A 162 -17.94 -0.49 -5.61
C GLY A 162 -16.78 0.48 -5.85
N LYS A 163 -15.89 0.65 -4.86
CA LYS A 163 -14.69 1.47 -4.99
C LYS A 163 -13.71 0.91 -6.03
N TYR A 164 -13.57 -0.41 -6.11
CA TYR A 164 -12.75 -1.08 -7.11
C TYR A 164 -13.29 -0.83 -8.54
N LEU A 165 -14.62 -0.96 -8.74
CA LEU A 165 -15.24 -0.63 -10.02
C LEU A 165 -15.06 0.85 -10.39
N ALA A 166 -15.23 1.75 -9.42
CA ALA A 166 -14.99 3.17 -9.65
C ALA A 166 -13.52 3.45 -10.03
N ALA A 167 -12.58 2.74 -9.40
CA ALA A 167 -11.17 2.82 -9.77
C ALA A 167 -10.92 2.28 -11.18
N LEU A 168 -11.54 1.17 -11.58
CA LEU A 168 -11.43 0.60 -12.93
C LEU A 168 -11.93 1.57 -14.01
N LEU A 169 -13.05 2.24 -13.75
CA LEU A 169 -13.68 3.18 -14.68
C LEU A 169 -12.99 4.54 -14.74
N ARG A 170 -12.12 4.84 -13.78
CA ARG A 170 -11.35 6.07 -13.82
C ARG A 170 -10.40 6.02 -15.01
N PRO A 171 -10.43 7.00 -15.92
CA PRO A 171 -9.47 7.05 -17.01
C PRO A 171 -8.06 7.02 -16.41
N VAL A 172 -7.15 6.32 -17.05
CA VAL A 172 -5.73 6.34 -16.69
C VAL A 172 -5.29 7.80 -16.84
N VAL A 173 -5.30 8.52 -15.73
CA VAL A 173 -4.93 9.93 -15.71
C VAL A 173 -3.44 9.96 -15.92
N GLU A 174 -3.08 10.66 -16.97
CA GLU A 174 -1.76 11.15 -17.39
C GLU A 174 -0.58 10.86 -16.45
N PRO A 175 0.56 10.44 -17.03
CA PRO A 175 1.81 10.38 -16.29
C PRO A 175 2.02 11.70 -15.57
N LEU A 176 2.36 11.62 -14.29
CA LEU A 176 2.71 12.75 -13.44
C LEU A 176 3.41 13.81 -14.29
N ARG A 177 2.77 14.95 -14.49
CA ARG A 177 3.43 16.13 -15.03
C ARG A 177 4.73 16.24 -14.27
N SER A 178 5.84 16.15 -15.01
CA SER A 178 7.18 16.38 -14.54
C SER A 178 7.17 17.54 -13.55
N ALA A 179 7.69 17.31 -12.35
CA ALA A 179 7.96 18.38 -11.42
C ALA A 179 8.70 19.49 -12.18
N PRO A 180 8.35 20.76 -11.97
CA PRO A 180 9.09 21.84 -12.61
C PRO A 180 10.57 21.66 -12.28
N ALA A 181 11.40 21.70 -13.32
CA ALA A 181 12.84 21.67 -13.16
C ALA A 181 13.24 22.75 -12.16
N LEU A 182 14.02 22.38 -11.15
CA LEU A 182 14.63 23.34 -10.25
C LEU A 182 15.37 24.38 -11.12
N PRO A 183 15.22 25.69 -10.85
CA PRO A 183 15.96 26.70 -11.56
C PRO A 183 17.47 26.39 -11.41
N SER A 184 18.15 26.26 -12.53
CA SER A 184 19.60 26.18 -12.58
C SER A 184 20.15 27.39 -11.85
N ALA A 185 20.93 27.13 -10.80
CA ALA A 185 21.72 28.17 -10.16
C ALA A 185 22.66 28.75 -11.23
N GLU A 186 22.30 29.90 -11.77
CA GLU A 186 23.24 30.73 -12.56
C GLU A 186 24.39 31.08 -11.65
N ALA A 187 25.55 30.63 -12.05
CA ALA A 187 26.82 31.06 -11.45
C ALA A 187 26.97 32.56 -11.66
N GLU A 188 26.75 33.33 -10.62
CA GLU A 188 27.11 34.75 -10.56
C GLU A 188 28.63 34.84 -10.44
N VAL A 189 29.28 35.02 -11.59
CA VAL A 189 30.68 35.35 -11.66
C VAL A 189 30.78 36.83 -11.29
N VAL A 190 31.26 37.12 -10.08
CA VAL A 190 31.64 38.44 -9.64
C VAL A 190 33.00 38.76 -10.27
N GLN A 191 33.00 39.84 -11.07
CA GLN A 191 34.20 40.56 -11.51
C GLN A 191 34.82 41.35 -10.36
#